data_ad0944b6c23332a21e84a147e47948d1
#
_entry.id   ad0944b6c23332a21e84a147e47948d1
#
_cell.length_a   1.000
_cell.length_b   1.000
_cell.length_c   1.000
_cell.angle_alpha   90.00
_cell.angle_beta   90.00
_cell.angle_gamma   90.00
#
_symmetry.space_group_name_H-M   'P 1'
#
loop_
_entity.id
_entity.type
_entity.pdbx_description
1 polymer ?
#
loop_
_entity_poly.entity_id
_entity_poly.type
_entity_poly.pdbx_seq_one_letter_code
_entity_poly.pdbx_strand_id
1 'polypeptide(L)'
;MEASPARVIQYFNGEKQNLIPLFQRPYTWTKNNWQTLWDDLMVQYEVGDTGTHFMGAIVSVPARSVPVGVSKYLIIDGQQRLTTVSLLLCALRDCLDSNSASRIQEVYLTNRFRDLEDTLKFVPTQADRDVYRTIALDRQVPPKSQDVRMAAAYHFFKDKLTKTTDQNDDPIDPAKVLITLEQSLQVVMINLSDDDDPYLIFESLNFKGEPLTQADLVRNYLLMRFRHSISTGGEQQRVYSRYWIPIEKKLKSHLPEFLRHYMMKDGDDIKKGGIYAAIKNKLKDIKSTEGLEAEAESMRSFGELYSKFLQPDQEETASVRYCLENIKELKVTTSYPLLLRLFDARQSEHLSDVDLEKCLGLIESFVVRRAVCGVPTKSLNKLFIQRSKKFPHTDHIQWLHRSLSAGSGNSRFPKDSEFATAFTTQPQYERESTRFILCRFEKFFKHKETVDLSTPTIEHILPQTLSQEWKDALGSEAEKVHQTLVHTFGNLTLTGYNSKLGNRPFLEKKSLLENTHIELNRWIIQKSGWGAPEIEERAKILLEIANKIWLAPLDTI
;
A
#
# COMPACT_ATOMS: atom_id res chain seq x y z
N MET A 1 27.85 -19.84 15.20
CA MET A 1 27.65 -19.75 13.72
C MET A 1 28.78 -20.50 13.02
N GLU A 2 28.48 -21.44 12.13
CA GLU A 2 29.43 -22.22 11.34
C GLU A 2 29.12 -22.01 9.84
N ALA A 3 30.17 -21.73 9.06
CA ALA A 3 30.04 -21.50 7.62
C ALA A 3 30.93 -22.48 6.86
N SER A 4 30.38 -23.21 5.90
CA SER A 4 31.12 -24.19 5.09
C SER A 4 30.65 -24.15 3.63
N PRO A 5 31.55 -24.41 2.66
CA PRO A 5 31.13 -24.60 1.27
C PRO A 5 30.33 -25.90 1.14
N ALA A 6 29.25 -25.86 0.36
CA ALA A 6 28.40 -27.02 0.13
C ALA A 6 27.82 -26.97 -1.29
N ARG A 7 27.48 -28.11 -1.85
CA ARG A 7 26.65 -28.17 -3.07
C ARG A 7 25.19 -27.88 -2.74
N VAL A 8 24.48 -27.11 -3.55
CA VAL A 8 23.08 -26.77 -3.29
C VAL A 8 22.19 -28.01 -3.12
N ILE A 9 22.51 -29.07 -3.83
CA ILE A 9 21.74 -30.34 -3.80
C ILE A 9 21.80 -31.01 -2.40
N GLN A 10 22.80 -30.69 -1.56
CA GLN A 10 22.90 -31.24 -0.20
C GLN A 10 21.76 -30.79 0.70
N TYR A 11 21.07 -29.70 0.38
CA TYR A 11 19.86 -29.30 1.10
C TYR A 11 18.69 -30.27 0.87
N PHE A 12 18.70 -31.00 -0.24
CA PHE A 12 17.65 -31.94 -0.61
C PHE A 12 18.05 -33.40 -0.34
N ASN A 13 19.29 -33.66 0.04
CA ASN A 13 19.78 -35.03 0.25
C ASN A 13 19.67 -35.45 1.74
N GLY A 14 19.46 -36.75 2.00
CA GLY A 14 19.30 -37.32 3.33
C GLY A 14 17.88 -37.16 3.92
N GLU A 15 17.66 -37.70 5.12
CA GLU A 15 16.37 -37.58 5.84
C GLU A 15 16.31 -36.25 6.58
N LYS A 16 15.88 -35.24 5.89
CA LYS A 16 15.72 -33.88 6.43
C LYS A 16 14.53 -33.17 5.83
N GLN A 17 14.13 -32.09 6.49
CA GLN A 17 13.11 -31.17 6.01
C GLN A 17 13.59 -29.74 6.18
N ASN A 18 13.64 -28.97 5.08
CA ASN A 18 13.95 -27.57 5.06
C ASN A 18 12.63 -26.79 5.04
N LEU A 19 12.36 -26.06 6.11
CA LEU A 19 11.13 -25.33 6.33
C LEU A 19 11.37 -23.85 6.11
N ILE A 20 10.58 -23.23 5.27
CA ILE A 20 10.54 -21.77 5.19
C ILE A 20 9.63 -21.24 6.30
N PRO A 21 10.16 -20.42 7.24
CA PRO A 21 9.36 -19.87 8.33
C PRO A 21 8.17 -19.06 7.84
N LEU A 22 7.09 -19.02 8.64
CA LEU A 22 5.84 -18.30 8.32
C LEU A 22 6.02 -16.81 8.05
N PHE A 23 7.02 -16.22 8.68
CA PHE A 23 7.30 -14.80 8.55
C PHE A 23 8.04 -14.44 7.26
N GLN A 24 8.53 -15.43 6.50
CA GLN A 24 9.18 -15.19 5.22
C GLN A 24 8.14 -14.82 4.13
N ARG A 25 8.59 -14.04 3.15
CA ARG A 25 7.73 -13.67 2.01
C ARG A 25 7.43 -14.88 1.13
N PRO A 26 6.29 -14.92 0.45
CA PRO A 26 5.99 -15.91 -0.57
C PRO A 26 7.06 -15.94 -1.69
N TYR A 27 6.97 -16.92 -2.57
CA TYR A 27 7.84 -17.01 -3.73
C TYR A 27 7.62 -15.82 -4.67
N THR A 28 8.68 -15.02 -4.90
CA THR A 28 8.60 -13.76 -5.64
C THR A 28 9.50 -13.70 -6.87
N TRP A 29 10.40 -14.68 -7.07
CA TRP A 29 11.26 -14.70 -8.23
C TRP A 29 10.46 -14.70 -9.54
N THR A 30 10.99 -13.97 -10.54
CA THR A 30 10.40 -13.76 -11.84
C THR A 30 11.17 -14.49 -12.93
N LYS A 31 10.68 -14.41 -14.17
CA LYS A 31 11.34 -15.00 -15.33
C LYS A 31 12.82 -14.58 -15.46
N ASN A 32 13.17 -13.35 -15.11
CA ASN A 32 14.57 -12.89 -15.17
C ASN A 32 15.45 -13.66 -14.19
N ASN A 33 14.99 -13.88 -12.97
CA ASN A 33 15.73 -14.64 -11.96
C ASN A 33 15.89 -16.12 -12.38
N TRP A 34 14.83 -16.73 -12.93
CA TRP A 34 14.88 -18.10 -13.44
C TRP A 34 15.82 -18.22 -14.64
N GLN A 35 15.80 -17.23 -15.54
CA GLN A 35 16.70 -17.19 -16.68
C GLN A 35 18.17 -17.08 -16.23
N THR A 36 18.46 -16.20 -15.27
CA THR A 36 19.83 -16.11 -14.70
C THR A 36 20.30 -17.44 -14.15
N LEU A 37 19.47 -18.11 -13.31
CA LEU A 37 19.83 -19.43 -12.78
C LEU A 37 20.02 -20.48 -13.89
N TRP A 38 19.19 -20.44 -14.92
CA TRP A 38 19.32 -21.34 -16.07
C TRP A 38 20.61 -21.08 -16.85
N ASP A 39 20.92 -19.82 -17.12
CA ASP A 39 22.13 -19.43 -17.86
C ASP A 39 23.40 -19.82 -17.09
N ASP A 40 23.42 -19.59 -15.76
CA ASP A 40 24.51 -20.02 -14.89
C ASP A 40 24.70 -21.54 -14.91
N LEU A 41 23.59 -22.29 -14.93
CA LEU A 41 23.60 -23.75 -15.04
C LEU A 41 24.11 -24.23 -16.41
N MET A 42 23.69 -23.53 -17.49
CA MET A 42 24.13 -23.88 -18.86
C MET A 42 25.61 -23.60 -19.08
N VAL A 43 26.16 -22.55 -18.50
CA VAL A 43 27.62 -22.34 -18.52
C VAL A 43 28.36 -23.56 -17.95
N GLN A 44 27.87 -24.14 -16.86
CA GLN A 44 28.46 -25.34 -16.25
C GLN A 44 28.18 -26.60 -17.05
N TYR A 45 27.01 -26.70 -17.67
CA TYR A 45 26.62 -27.79 -18.58
C TYR A 45 27.58 -27.90 -19.78
N GLU A 46 28.04 -26.77 -20.30
CA GLU A 46 28.97 -26.70 -21.43
C GLU A 46 30.43 -26.99 -21.01
N VAL A 47 30.85 -26.49 -19.84
CA VAL A 47 32.21 -26.69 -19.32
C VAL A 47 32.47 -28.12 -18.85
N GLY A 48 31.42 -28.85 -18.42
CA GLY A 48 31.53 -30.22 -17.91
C GLY A 48 32.07 -30.30 -16.47
N ASP A 49 32.67 -31.44 -16.12
CA ASP A 49 32.96 -31.87 -14.73
C ASP A 49 33.90 -30.95 -13.89
N THR A 50 34.52 -29.95 -14.45
CA THR A 50 35.48 -29.09 -13.77
C THR A 50 34.93 -27.74 -13.32
N GLY A 51 33.71 -27.39 -13.76
CA GLY A 51 33.08 -26.10 -13.48
C GLY A 51 32.36 -26.06 -12.15
N THR A 52 32.46 -24.92 -11.46
CA THR A 52 31.63 -24.65 -10.27
C THR A 52 31.09 -23.22 -10.34
N HIS A 53 29.82 -23.07 -9.98
CA HIS A 53 29.16 -21.78 -9.92
C HIS A 53 28.66 -21.50 -8.50
N PHE A 54 28.99 -20.33 -7.95
CA PHE A 54 28.62 -19.93 -6.61
C PHE A 54 27.27 -19.17 -6.62
N MET A 55 26.25 -19.79 -6.01
CA MET A 55 24.88 -19.24 -5.94
C MET A 55 24.65 -18.28 -4.76
N GLY A 56 25.62 -18.06 -3.89
CA GLY A 56 25.47 -17.26 -2.68
C GLY A 56 25.35 -18.09 -1.40
N ALA A 57 25.03 -17.44 -0.27
CA ALA A 57 24.89 -18.10 1.02
C ALA A 57 23.45 -18.57 1.26
N ILE A 58 23.31 -19.69 1.98
CA ILE A 58 22.03 -20.16 2.53
C ILE A 58 22.21 -20.26 4.05
N VAL A 59 21.32 -19.61 4.80
CA VAL A 59 21.36 -19.58 6.25
C VAL A 59 20.25 -20.43 6.82
N SER A 60 20.62 -21.34 7.71
CA SER A 60 19.68 -22.24 8.36
C SER A 60 19.90 -22.31 9.87
N VAL A 61 18.82 -22.59 10.59
CA VAL A 61 18.81 -22.90 12.01
C VAL A 61 18.27 -24.32 12.19
N PRO A 62 18.99 -25.22 12.89
CA PRO A 62 18.40 -26.49 13.24
C PRO A 62 17.18 -26.23 14.15
N ALA A 63 16.04 -26.77 13.75
CA ALA A 63 14.89 -26.77 14.63
C ALA A 63 15.13 -27.79 15.74
N ARG A 64 14.76 -27.47 17.00
CA ARG A 64 14.89 -28.42 18.11
C ARG A 64 14.20 -29.72 17.71
N SER A 65 14.99 -30.73 17.37
CA SER A 65 14.48 -32.02 16.93
C SER A 65 14.21 -32.94 18.12
N VAL A 66 13.16 -33.74 18.00
CA VAL A 66 13.00 -34.93 18.82
C VAL A 66 14.05 -35.96 18.41
N PRO A 67 14.53 -36.82 19.33
CA PRO A 67 15.60 -37.80 19.07
C PRO A 67 15.30 -38.81 17.94
N VAL A 68 14.07 -38.92 17.52
CA VAL A 68 13.61 -39.86 16.47
C VAL A 68 12.74 -39.09 15.46
N GLY A 69 13.13 -39.07 14.20
CA GLY A 69 12.35 -38.44 13.14
C GLY A 69 13.21 -37.77 12.07
N VAL A 70 12.55 -36.99 11.21
CA VAL A 70 13.19 -36.21 10.16
C VAL A 70 13.87 -34.95 10.78
N SER A 71 15.15 -34.75 10.49
CA SER A 71 15.86 -33.54 10.95
C SER A 71 15.29 -32.30 10.26
N LYS A 72 14.81 -31.33 11.04
CA LYS A 72 14.17 -30.11 10.53
C LYS A 72 15.10 -28.91 10.63
N TYR A 73 15.15 -28.12 9.57
CA TYR A 73 15.94 -26.89 9.47
C TYR A 73 15.07 -25.73 9.04
N LEU A 74 15.17 -24.61 9.75
CA LEU A 74 14.51 -23.37 9.36
C LEU A 74 15.43 -22.58 8.44
N ILE A 75 14.99 -22.30 7.24
CA ILE A 75 15.75 -21.53 6.28
C ILE A 75 15.53 -20.03 6.53
N ILE A 76 16.55 -19.37 7.05
CA ILE A 76 16.51 -17.94 7.41
C ILE A 76 16.83 -17.05 6.19
N ASP A 77 17.75 -17.48 5.32
CA ASP A 77 18.02 -16.83 4.03
C ASP A 77 18.31 -17.88 2.95
N GLY A 78 18.07 -17.50 1.68
CA GLY A 78 18.21 -18.37 0.51
C GLY A 78 16.94 -19.08 0.08
N GLN A 79 15.80 -18.78 0.67
CA GLN A 79 14.51 -19.42 0.40
C GLN A 79 14.10 -19.41 -1.09
N GLN A 80 14.28 -18.26 -1.79
CA GLN A 80 13.92 -18.13 -3.20
C GLN A 80 14.76 -19.08 -4.08
N ARG A 81 16.06 -19.19 -3.78
CA ARG A 81 16.99 -20.10 -4.45
C ARG A 81 16.60 -21.55 -4.26
N LEU A 82 16.37 -21.98 -3.00
CA LEU A 82 15.96 -23.35 -2.70
C LEU A 82 14.60 -23.69 -3.32
N THR A 83 13.64 -22.76 -3.28
CA THR A 83 12.34 -22.95 -3.95
C THR A 83 12.54 -23.17 -5.45
N THR A 84 13.36 -22.36 -6.10
CA THR A 84 13.60 -22.46 -7.55
C THR A 84 14.31 -23.75 -7.92
N VAL A 85 15.34 -24.13 -7.16
CA VAL A 85 16.03 -25.42 -7.37
C VAL A 85 15.08 -26.61 -7.19
N SER A 86 14.20 -26.56 -6.19
CA SER A 86 13.20 -27.59 -5.98
C SER A 86 12.19 -27.70 -7.13
N LEU A 87 11.76 -26.58 -7.70
CA LEU A 87 10.88 -26.55 -8.89
C LEU A 87 11.59 -27.07 -10.15
N LEU A 88 12.89 -26.76 -10.31
CA LEU A 88 13.72 -27.34 -11.37
C LEU A 88 13.84 -28.86 -11.21
N LEU A 89 14.05 -29.37 -9.99
CA LEU A 89 14.06 -30.81 -9.72
C LEU A 89 12.71 -31.47 -10.07
N CYS A 90 11.58 -30.81 -9.79
CA CYS A 90 10.26 -31.30 -10.23
C CYS A 90 10.15 -31.33 -11.77
N ALA A 91 10.66 -30.32 -12.47
CA ALA A 91 10.64 -30.29 -13.93
C ALA A 91 11.55 -31.36 -14.55
N LEU A 92 12.76 -31.57 -14.00
CA LEU A 92 13.68 -32.63 -14.38
C LEU A 92 13.06 -34.02 -14.19
N ARG A 93 12.45 -34.27 -13.02
CA ARG A 93 11.71 -35.49 -12.75
C ARG A 93 10.70 -35.85 -13.84
N ASP A 94 9.98 -34.81 -14.31
CA ASP A 94 8.89 -35.00 -15.27
C ASP A 94 9.36 -35.02 -16.75
N CYS A 95 10.67 -34.86 -16.97
CA CYS A 95 11.32 -34.92 -18.30
C CYS A 95 12.21 -36.17 -18.47
N LEU A 96 12.51 -36.91 -17.39
CA LEU A 96 13.39 -38.05 -17.40
C LEU A 96 12.63 -39.39 -17.44
N ASP A 97 13.36 -40.50 -17.68
CA ASP A 97 12.82 -41.86 -17.62
C ASP A 97 12.33 -42.22 -16.21
N SER A 98 11.53 -43.27 -16.11
CA SER A 98 10.87 -43.68 -14.85
C SER A 98 11.84 -43.98 -13.70
N ASN A 99 13.05 -44.50 -13.98
CA ASN A 99 14.01 -44.83 -12.92
C ASN A 99 14.64 -43.53 -12.38
N SER A 100 15.07 -42.64 -13.27
CA SER A 100 15.62 -41.33 -12.94
C SER A 100 14.59 -40.46 -12.25
N ALA A 101 13.33 -40.48 -12.71
CA ALA A 101 12.21 -39.77 -12.09
C ALA A 101 11.95 -40.27 -10.66
N SER A 102 11.96 -41.59 -10.43
CA SER A 102 11.81 -42.17 -9.09
C SER A 102 12.97 -41.80 -8.18
N ARG A 103 14.21 -41.78 -8.70
CA ARG A 103 15.38 -41.35 -7.96
C ARG A 103 15.25 -39.90 -7.51
N ILE A 104 14.85 -38.99 -8.40
CA ILE A 104 14.66 -37.56 -8.03
C ILE A 104 13.57 -37.46 -6.95
N GLN A 105 12.44 -38.14 -7.12
CA GLN A 105 11.34 -38.10 -6.16
C GLN A 105 11.80 -38.53 -4.77
N GLU A 106 12.46 -39.70 -4.68
CA GLU A 106 12.81 -40.32 -3.41
C GLU A 106 14.05 -39.67 -2.76
N VAL A 107 15.05 -39.26 -3.55
CA VAL A 107 16.30 -38.72 -3.00
C VAL A 107 16.18 -37.26 -2.67
N TYR A 108 15.47 -36.45 -3.51
CA TYR A 108 15.51 -34.97 -3.42
C TYR A 108 14.20 -34.32 -3.03
N LEU A 109 13.03 -34.91 -3.36
CA LEU A 109 11.75 -34.27 -3.13
C LEU A 109 11.02 -34.79 -1.90
N THR A 110 11.14 -36.11 -1.58
CA THR A 110 10.37 -36.70 -0.48
C THR A 110 11.23 -37.52 0.49
N ASN A 111 10.77 -37.57 1.73
CA ASN A 111 11.24 -38.52 2.75
C ASN A 111 10.35 -39.76 2.70
N ARG A 112 10.94 -40.87 2.35
CA ARG A 112 10.21 -42.17 2.17
C ARG A 112 9.67 -42.67 3.50
N PHE A 113 8.47 -43.22 3.50
CA PHE A 113 7.81 -43.82 4.66
C PHE A 113 7.58 -42.85 5.85
N ARG A 114 7.33 -41.57 5.59
CA ARG A 114 7.02 -40.56 6.61
C ARG A 114 5.57 -40.09 6.48
N ASP A 115 5.03 -39.60 7.59
CA ASP A 115 3.69 -38.98 7.63
C ASP A 115 3.60 -37.75 6.72
N LEU A 116 2.37 -37.40 6.38
CA LEU A 116 2.07 -36.27 5.44
C LEU A 116 2.82 -34.99 5.75
N GLU A 117 3.07 -34.66 7.04
CA GLU A 117 3.78 -33.46 7.47
C GLU A 117 5.29 -33.54 7.21
N ASP A 118 5.88 -34.73 7.26
CA ASP A 118 7.31 -34.98 7.13
C ASP A 118 7.70 -35.52 5.73
N THR A 119 6.72 -35.72 4.86
CA THR A 119 6.94 -36.31 3.52
C THR A 119 7.82 -35.42 2.64
N LEU A 120 7.59 -34.08 2.61
CA LEU A 120 8.34 -33.18 1.76
C LEU A 120 9.68 -32.79 2.41
N LYS A 121 10.79 -32.85 1.63
CA LYS A 121 12.11 -32.39 2.06
C LYS A 121 12.26 -30.87 2.06
N PHE A 122 11.45 -30.20 1.27
CA PHE A 122 11.35 -28.75 1.22
C PHE A 122 9.90 -28.32 1.42
N VAL A 123 9.67 -27.42 2.36
CA VAL A 123 8.32 -26.88 2.66
C VAL A 123 8.36 -25.36 2.54
N PRO A 124 7.76 -24.80 1.49
CA PRO A 124 7.74 -23.35 1.29
C PRO A 124 6.84 -22.65 2.30
N THR A 125 6.71 -21.31 2.15
CA THR A 125 5.80 -20.50 2.97
C THR A 125 4.37 -21.03 2.90
N GLN A 126 3.57 -20.69 3.91
CA GLN A 126 2.18 -21.17 3.97
C GLN A 126 1.36 -20.79 2.74
N ALA A 127 1.59 -19.60 2.17
CA ALA A 127 0.88 -19.15 0.98
C ALA A 127 1.18 -20.00 -0.27
N ASP A 128 2.36 -20.59 -0.32
CA ASP A 128 2.87 -21.37 -1.46
C ASP A 128 2.74 -22.87 -1.27
N ARG A 129 2.47 -23.31 -0.05
CA ARG A 129 2.55 -24.73 0.37
C ARG A 129 1.64 -25.66 -0.43
N ASP A 130 0.39 -25.27 -0.62
CA ASP A 130 -0.59 -26.11 -1.31
C ASP A 130 -0.21 -26.29 -2.79
N VAL A 131 0.19 -25.20 -3.46
CA VAL A 131 0.64 -25.25 -4.85
C VAL A 131 1.91 -26.08 -4.99
N TYR A 132 2.88 -25.88 -4.10
CA TYR A 132 4.12 -26.66 -4.13
C TYR A 132 3.85 -28.14 -3.91
N ARG A 133 2.94 -28.49 -2.97
CA ARG A 133 2.55 -29.86 -2.70
C ARG A 133 1.95 -30.53 -3.93
N THR A 134 1.03 -29.87 -4.64
CA THR A 134 0.43 -30.44 -5.85
C THR A 134 1.48 -30.68 -6.95
N ILE A 135 2.48 -29.79 -7.08
CA ILE A 135 3.58 -29.97 -8.04
C ILE A 135 4.52 -31.11 -7.62
N ALA A 136 4.95 -31.14 -6.36
CA ALA A 136 5.99 -32.05 -5.89
C ALA A 136 5.49 -33.46 -5.59
N LEU A 137 4.27 -33.64 -5.06
CA LEU A 137 3.69 -34.93 -4.71
C LEU A 137 2.74 -35.44 -5.77
N ASP A 138 1.73 -34.63 -6.12
CA ASP A 138 0.62 -35.11 -6.97
C ASP A 138 0.96 -35.01 -8.46
N ARG A 139 2.09 -34.39 -8.81
CA ARG A 139 2.52 -34.10 -10.20
C ARG A 139 1.47 -33.31 -10.98
N GLN A 140 0.62 -32.56 -10.27
CA GLN A 140 -0.41 -31.71 -10.86
C GLN A 140 0.08 -30.26 -10.84
N VAL A 141 0.34 -29.71 -12.01
CA VAL A 141 0.85 -28.36 -12.15
C VAL A 141 -0.26 -27.45 -12.65
N PRO A 142 -0.57 -26.33 -11.95
CA PRO A 142 -1.50 -25.34 -12.46
C PRO A 142 -1.13 -24.89 -13.87
N PRO A 143 -2.12 -24.73 -14.79
CA PRO A 143 -1.85 -24.36 -16.17
C PRO A 143 -1.26 -22.95 -16.28
N LYS A 144 -0.52 -22.68 -17.37
CA LYS A 144 0.12 -21.37 -17.64
C LYS A 144 -0.87 -20.19 -17.65
N SER A 145 -2.14 -20.45 -17.90
CA SER A 145 -3.21 -19.43 -17.89
C SER A 145 -3.56 -18.92 -16.48
N GLN A 146 -3.16 -19.62 -15.43
CA GLN A 146 -3.30 -19.16 -14.05
C GLN A 146 -2.03 -18.43 -13.65
N ASP A 147 -2.17 -17.24 -13.08
CA ASP A 147 -1.03 -16.44 -12.59
C ASP A 147 -0.53 -16.98 -11.23
N VAL A 148 0.02 -18.21 -11.27
CA VAL A 148 0.62 -18.90 -10.13
C VAL A 148 2.13 -18.95 -10.34
N ARG A 149 2.87 -18.17 -9.58
CA ARG A 149 4.31 -17.94 -9.80
C ARG A 149 5.15 -19.22 -9.74
N MET A 150 4.89 -20.13 -8.80
CA MET A 150 5.58 -21.42 -8.73
C MET A 150 5.31 -22.30 -9.95
N ALA A 151 4.07 -22.35 -10.40
CA ALA A 151 3.72 -23.08 -11.63
C ALA A 151 4.39 -22.46 -12.86
N ALA A 152 4.47 -21.14 -12.93
CA ALA A 152 5.16 -20.42 -14.00
C ALA A 152 6.67 -20.76 -14.04
N ALA A 153 7.33 -20.85 -12.86
CA ALA A 153 8.73 -21.27 -12.76
C ALA A 153 8.92 -22.73 -13.20
N TYR A 154 8.07 -23.64 -12.75
CA TYR A 154 8.10 -25.04 -13.20
C TYR A 154 7.95 -25.13 -14.73
N HIS A 155 6.96 -24.46 -15.31
CA HIS A 155 6.74 -24.45 -16.76
C HIS A 155 7.90 -23.84 -17.53
N PHE A 156 8.52 -22.81 -16.98
CA PHE A 156 9.72 -22.20 -17.57
C PHE A 156 10.84 -23.24 -17.69
N PHE A 157 11.17 -23.95 -16.60
CA PHE A 157 12.22 -24.95 -16.63
C PHE A 157 11.85 -26.15 -17.51
N LYS A 158 10.61 -26.60 -17.49
CA LYS A 158 10.15 -27.67 -18.38
C LYS A 158 10.29 -27.29 -19.86
N ASP A 159 9.92 -26.05 -20.21
CA ASP A 159 10.10 -25.56 -21.58
C ASP A 159 11.60 -25.49 -21.96
N LYS A 160 12.46 -25.06 -21.03
CA LYS A 160 13.91 -25.05 -21.24
C LYS A 160 14.48 -26.45 -21.49
N LEU A 161 14.06 -27.43 -20.71
CA LEU A 161 14.52 -28.81 -20.83
C LEU A 161 14.02 -29.52 -22.10
N THR A 162 12.89 -29.09 -22.67
CA THR A 162 12.24 -29.82 -23.78
C THR A 162 12.21 -29.09 -25.12
N LYS A 163 12.48 -27.78 -25.14
CA LYS A 163 12.28 -26.93 -26.33
C LYS A 163 13.50 -26.09 -26.70
N THR A 164 14.61 -26.22 -25.97
CA THR A 164 15.83 -25.46 -26.26
C THR A 164 16.97 -26.40 -26.62
N THR A 165 17.98 -25.83 -27.28
CA THR A 165 19.21 -26.52 -27.68
C THR A 165 20.41 -25.99 -26.90
N ASP A 166 21.50 -26.72 -26.88
CA ASP A 166 22.79 -26.31 -26.37
C ASP A 166 23.55 -25.43 -27.43
N GLN A 167 24.79 -25.07 -27.12
CA GLN A 167 25.62 -24.28 -28.05
C GLN A 167 26.00 -24.97 -29.38
N ASN A 168 25.76 -26.28 -29.49
CA ASN A 168 25.99 -27.08 -30.68
C ASN A 168 24.69 -27.30 -31.50
N ASP A 169 23.59 -26.65 -31.12
CA ASP A 169 22.23 -26.84 -31.63
C ASP A 169 21.65 -28.26 -31.32
N ASP A 170 22.26 -29.01 -30.41
CA ASP A 170 21.71 -30.29 -29.97
C ASP A 170 20.63 -30.08 -28.86
N PRO A 171 19.58 -30.91 -28.85
CA PRO A 171 18.57 -30.83 -27.78
C PRO A 171 19.22 -30.98 -26.38
N ILE A 172 18.79 -30.15 -25.44
CA ILE A 172 19.25 -30.23 -24.06
C ILE A 172 18.99 -31.65 -23.50
N ASP A 173 20.03 -32.29 -22.95
CA ASP A 173 19.92 -33.56 -22.25
C ASP A 173 19.53 -33.35 -20.78
N PRO A 174 18.30 -33.67 -20.33
CA PRO A 174 17.88 -33.52 -18.94
C PRO A 174 18.72 -34.33 -17.94
N ALA A 175 19.30 -35.47 -18.36
CA ALA A 175 20.16 -36.27 -17.50
C ALA A 175 21.49 -35.54 -17.22
N LYS A 176 22.09 -34.97 -18.23
CA LYS A 176 23.29 -34.14 -18.08
C LYS A 176 23.01 -32.87 -17.26
N VAL A 177 21.84 -32.23 -17.42
CA VAL A 177 21.41 -31.11 -16.59
C VAL A 177 21.31 -31.51 -15.11
N LEU A 178 20.77 -32.71 -14.80
CA LEU A 178 20.70 -33.21 -13.43
C LEU A 178 22.11 -33.41 -12.85
N ILE A 179 23.03 -34.03 -13.59
CA ILE A 179 24.42 -34.22 -13.15
C ILE A 179 25.10 -32.88 -12.90
N THR A 180 24.92 -31.90 -13.79
CA THR A 180 25.45 -30.55 -13.62
C THR A 180 24.88 -29.86 -12.37
N LEU A 181 23.59 -29.96 -12.11
CA LEU A 181 22.94 -29.45 -10.90
C LEU A 181 23.52 -30.09 -9.63
N GLU A 182 23.73 -31.42 -9.65
CA GLU A 182 24.29 -32.18 -8.52
C GLU A 182 25.72 -31.80 -8.20
N GLN A 183 26.54 -31.45 -9.22
CA GLN A 183 27.98 -31.32 -9.08
C GLN A 183 28.48 -29.86 -9.05
N SER A 184 27.87 -28.97 -9.80
CA SER A 184 28.47 -27.68 -10.13
C SER A 184 27.93 -26.49 -9.32
N LEU A 185 26.68 -26.54 -8.84
CA LEU A 185 26.10 -25.42 -8.11
C LEU A 185 26.48 -25.43 -6.63
N GLN A 186 27.27 -24.44 -6.21
CA GLN A 186 27.78 -24.30 -4.85
C GLN A 186 27.13 -23.16 -4.09
N VAL A 187 27.04 -23.34 -2.77
CA VAL A 187 26.55 -22.35 -1.80
C VAL A 187 27.49 -22.31 -0.61
N VAL A 188 27.47 -21.22 0.15
CA VAL A 188 27.99 -21.23 1.52
C VAL A 188 26.83 -21.59 2.44
N MET A 189 26.91 -22.75 3.06
CA MET A 189 26.00 -23.18 4.11
C MET A 189 26.39 -22.51 5.40
N ILE A 190 25.47 -21.74 5.99
CA ILE A 190 25.65 -21.08 7.28
C ILE A 190 24.66 -21.68 8.26
N ASN A 191 25.16 -22.44 9.22
CA ASN A 191 24.36 -23.01 10.30
C ASN A 191 24.50 -22.13 11.54
N LEU A 192 23.37 -21.68 12.06
CA LEU A 192 23.31 -20.89 13.29
C LEU A 192 23.19 -21.83 14.48
N SER A 193 23.84 -21.46 15.59
CA SER A 193 23.73 -22.12 16.89
C SER A 193 22.61 -21.53 17.73
N ASP A 194 22.27 -22.17 18.85
CA ASP A 194 21.24 -21.66 19.78
C ASP A 194 21.59 -20.29 20.40
N ASP A 195 22.87 -19.93 20.43
CA ASP A 195 23.37 -18.64 20.96
C ASP A 195 23.32 -17.51 19.91
N ASP A 196 23.16 -17.84 18.63
CA ASP A 196 23.07 -16.85 17.57
C ASP A 196 21.63 -16.30 17.51
N ASP A 197 21.52 -14.97 17.32
CA ASP A 197 20.21 -14.35 17.03
C ASP A 197 19.91 -14.46 15.51
N PRO A 198 19.03 -15.36 15.09
CA PRO A 198 18.72 -15.58 13.67
C PRO A 198 18.23 -14.32 12.99
N TYR A 199 17.63 -13.42 13.78
CA TYR A 199 17.06 -12.17 13.31
C TYR A 199 18.13 -11.15 12.95
N LEU A 200 19.12 -10.93 13.80
CA LEU A 200 20.23 -10.00 13.52
C LEU A 200 21.00 -10.44 12.26
N ILE A 201 21.15 -11.74 12.08
CA ILE A 201 21.80 -12.32 10.90
C ILE A 201 20.93 -12.13 9.66
N PHE A 202 19.64 -12.42 9.77
CA PHE A 202 18.66 -12.16 8.70
C PHE A 202 18.65 -10.68 8.28
N GLU A 203 18.64 -9.75 9.25
CA GLU A 203 18.69 -8.31 8.99
C GLU A 203 19.97 -7.92 8.23
N SER A 204 21.13 -8.45 8.65
CA SER A 204 22.42 -8.14 8.04
C SER A 204 22.59 -8.68 6.62
N LEU A 205 22.03 -9.85 6.32
CA LEU A 205 22.15 -10.52 5.02
C LEU A 205 21.17 -9.95 3.96
N ASN A 206 19.99 -9.52 4.38
CA ASN A 206 19.01 -8.94 3.45
C ASN A 206 19.43 -7.58 2.85
N PHE A 207 20.48 -6.95 3.38
CA PHE A 207 21.08 -5.76 2.75
C PHE A 207 21.72 -6.04 1.38
N LYS A 208 21.95 -7.30 1.01
CA LYS A 208 22.65 -7.70 -0.24
C LYS A 208 21.75 -8.34 -1.31
N GLY A 209 20.46 -8.62 -0.98
CA GLY A 209 19.49 -9.25 -1.89
C GLY A 209 18.38 -8.30 -2.37
N GLU A 210 17.29 -8.84 -2.93
CA GLU A 210 16.08 -8.05 -3.16
C GLU A 210 15.58 -7.49 -1.82
N PRO A 211 15.50 -6.15 -1.65
CA PRO A 211 15.20 -5.55 -0.37
C PRO A 211 13.79 -5.93 0.11
N LEU A 212 13.69 -6.35 1.37
CA LEU A 212 12.41 -6.54 2.03
C LEU A 212 11.70 -5.19 2.20
N THR A 213 10.38 -5.20 2.08
CA THR A 213 9.59 -4.03 2.41
C THR A 213 9.64 -3.76 3.93
N GLN A 214 9.37 -2.51 4.33
CA GLN A 214 9.27 -2.18 5.75
C GLN A 214 8.22 -3.03 6.48
N ALA A 215 7.13 -3.39 5.81
CA ALA A 215 6.08 -4.26 6.36
C ALA A 215 6.58 -5.70 6.56
N ASP A 216 7.36 -6.23 5.64
CA ASP A 216 7.96 -7.57 5.79
C ASP A 216 8.91 -7.62 6.99
N LEU A 217 9.75 -6.60 7.16
CA LEU A 217 10.66 -6.49 8.30
C LEU A 217 9.89 -6.44 9.64
N VAL A 218 8.80 -5.68 9.69
CA VAL A 218 7.93 -5.60 10.88
C VAL A 218 7.28 -6.93 11.18
N ARG A 219 6.67 -7.58 10.16
CA ARG A 219 6.07 -8.91 10.30
C ARG A 219 7.06 -9.91 10.88
N ASN A 220 8.23 -9.96 10.26
CA ASN A 220 9.28 -10.89 10.63
C ASN A 220 9.70 -10.66 12.09
N TYR A 221 9.97 -9.41 12.48
CA TYR A 221 10.37 -9.09 13.85
C TYR A 221 9.27 -9.42 14.87
N LEU A 222 8.02 -9.07 14.58
CA LEU A 222 6.89 -9.39 15.46
C LEU A 222 6.76 -10.90 15.67
N LEU A 223 6.73 -11.68 14.58
CA LEU A 223 6.49 -13.13 14.66
C LEU A 223 7.66 -13.88 15.29
N MET A 224 8.90 -13.47 15.05
CA MET A 224 10.07 -14.09 15.67
C MET A 224 10.14 -13.90 17.19
N ARG A 225 9.39 -12.95 17.75
CA ARG A 225 9.27 -12.75 19.21
C ARG A 225 8.39 -13.81 19.89
N PHE A 226 7.59 -14.55 19.14
CA PHE A 226 6.78 -15.67 19.64
C PHE A 226 7.54 -16.99 19.51
N ARG A 227 7.27 -17.92 20.42
CA ARG A 227 7.92 -19.23 20.37
C ARG A 227 7.60 -19.94 19.07
N HIS A 228 8.65 -20.40 18.40
CA HIS A 228 8.49 -21.25 17.23
C HIS A 228 8.06 -22.64 17.64
N SER A 229 6.95 -23.15 17.09
CA SER A 229 6.56 -24.54 17.19
C SER A 229 6.47 -25.10 15.77
N ILE A 230 7.08 -26.29 15.58
CA ILE A 230 7.05 -27.00 14.27
C ILE A 230 5.68 -27.65 14.03
N SER A 231 4.90 -27.85 15.11
CA SER A 231 3.55 -28.43 15.01
C SER A 231 2.55 -27.40 14.46
N THR A 232 1.60 -27.88 13.66
CA THR A 232 0.42 -27.11 13.24
C THR A 232 -0.28 -26.54 14.48
N GLY A 233 -0.42 -25.21 14.55
CA GLY A 233 -1.08 -24.53 15.67
C GLY A 233 -0.17 -23.83 16.68
N GLY A 234 1.13 -23.70 16.42
CA GLY A 234 2.03 -22.94 17.29
C GLY A 234 1.67 -21.46 17.45
N GLU A 235 2.22 -20.82 18.50
CA GLU A 235 1.94 -19.41 18.82
C GLU A 235 2.17 -18.48 17.61
N GLN A 236 3.25 -18.66 16.87
CA GLN A 236 3.53 -17.86 15.67
C GLN A 236 2.43 -18.00 14.62
N GLN A 237 1.98 -19.23 14.35
CA GLN A 237 0.91 -19.50 13.39
C GLN A 237 -0.39 -18.83 13.81
N ARG A 238 -0.74 -18.96 15.10
CA ARG A 238 -1.95 -18.35 15.67
C ARG A 238 -1.93 -16.84 15.54
N VAL A 239 -0.83 -16.20 15.94
CA VAL A 239 -0.64 -14.74 15.87
C VAL A 239 -0.66 -14.25 14.42
N TYR A 240 0.05 -14.94 13.52
CA TYR A 240 0.07 -14.62 12.10
C TYR A 240 -1.33 -14.67 11.48
N SER A 241 -2.04 -15.79 11.70
CA SER A 241 -3.37 -15.99 11.11
C SER A 241 -4.43 -15.07 11.71
N ARG A 242 -4.37 -14.81 13.02
CA ARG A 242 -5.39 -14.03 13.74
C ARG A 242 -5.22 -12.52 13.56
N TYR A 243 -3.99 -12.03 13.53
CA TYR A 243 -3.73 -10.60 13.60
C TYR A 243 -3.09 -10.04 12.33
N TRP A 244 -2.07 -10.69 11.77
CA TRP A 244 -1.32 -10.14 10.64
C TRP A 244 -2.02 -10.36 9.29
N ILE A 245 -2.43 -11.58 8.97
CA ILE A 245 -3.10 -11.90 7.69
C ILE A 245 -4.31 -10.98 7.41
N PRO A 246 -5.20 -10.69 8.39
CA PRO A 246 -6.32 -9.78 8.17
C PRO A 246 -5.88 -8.38 7.73
N ILE A 247 -4.85 -7.82 8.38
CA ILE A 247 -4.31 -6.49 8.02
C ILE A 247 -3.72 -6.52 6.61
N GLU A 248 -2.88 -7.52 6.33
CA GLU A 248 -2.18 -7.66 5.05
C GLU A 248 -3.15 -7.81 3.87
N LYS A 249 -4.18 -8.65 4.02
CA LYS A 249 -5.23 -8.84 3.01
C LYS A 249 -6.05 -7.57 2.77
N LYS A 250 -6.34 -6.83 3.84
CA LYS A 250 -7.21 -5.66 3.80
C LYS A 250 -6.50 -4.43 3.26
N LEU A 251 -5.26 -4.21 3.69
CA LEU A 251 -4.49 -3.01 3.34
C LEU A 251 -3.58 -3.17 2.11
N LYS A 252 -3.18 -4.39 1.77
CA LYS A 252 -2.36 -4.69 0.58
C LYS A 252 -1.13 -3.76 0.47
N SER A 253 -1.00 -3.04 -0.64
CA SER A 253 0.10 -2.08 -0.89
C SER A 253 0.13 -0.88 0.09
N HIS A 254 -0.96 -0.61 0.81
CA HIS A 254 -1.03 0.46 1.81
C HIS A 254 -0.52 0.05 3.20
N LEU A 255 -0.15 -1.21 3.40
CA LEU A 255 0.32 -1.72 4.69
C LEU A 255 1.53 -0.96 5.26
N PRO A 256 2.59 -0.63 4.49
CA PRO A 256 3.70 0.18 5.01
C PRO A 256 3.27 1.58 5.45
N GLU A 257 2.39 2.24 4.69
CA GLU A 257 1.88 3.57 5.04
C GLU A 257 1.01 3.52 6.30
N PHE A 258 0.17 2.50 6.44
CA PHE A 258 -0.59 2.25 7.66
C PHE A 258 0.33 2.10 8.88
N LEU A 259 1.34 1.23 8.82
CA LEU A 259 2.29 1.02 9.93
C LEU A 259 3.01 2.31 10.32
N ARG A 260 3.32 3.14 9.34
CA ARG A 260 3.87 4.48 9.56
C ARG A 260 2.89 5.36 10.34
N HIS A 261 1.65 5.50 9.89
CA HIS A 261 0.62 6.31 10.55
C HIS A 261 0.22 5.76 11.92
N TYR A 262 0.24 4.43 12.08
CA TYR A 262 0.05 3.76 13.37
C TYR A 262 1.08 4.21 14.41
N MET A 263 2.35 4.29 14.04
CA MET A 263 3.38 4.82 14.94
C MET A 263 3.25 6.33 15.15
N MET A 264 2.91 7.07 14.09
CA MET A 264 2.77 8.52 14.14
C MET A 264 1.59 8.98 15.01
N LYS A 265 0.57 8.13 15.23
CA LYS A 265 -0.57 8.45 16.12
C LYS A 265 -0.14 8.73 17.57
N ASP A 266 1.00 8.20 17.99
CA ASP A 266 1.55 8.39 19.34
C ASP A 266 2.47 9.62 19.42
N GLY A 267 2.70 10.32 18.30
CA GLY A 267 3.35 11.63 18.27
C GLY A 267 4.78 11.67 17.72
N ASP A 268 5.26 10.56 17.21
CA ASP A 268 6.60 10.47 16.62
C ASP A 268 6.54 10.72 15.10
N ASP A 269 7.42 11.57 14.57
CA ASP A 269 7.51 11.80 13.13
C ASP A 269 8.39 10.74 12.46
N ILE A 270 7.74 9.74 11.87
CA ILE A 270 8.39 8.57 11.28
C ILE A 270 8.59 8.78 9.77
N LYS A 271 9.84 8.69 9.30
CA LYS A 271 10.17 8.68 7.88
C LYS A 271 9.82 7.31 7.26
N LYS A 272 9.54 7.29 5.94
CA LYS A 272 9.19 6.03 5.22
C LYS A 272 10.20 4.90 5.43
N GLY A 273 11.49 5.19 5.44
CA GLY A 273 12.55 4.20 5.69
C GLY A 273 12.76 3.84 7.17
N GLY A 274 12.12 4.55 8.11
CA GLY A 274 12.30 4.37 9.55
C GLY A 274 11.18 3.59 10.26
N ILE A 275 10.20 3.08 9.53
CA ILE A 275 9.02 2.41 10.07
C ILE A 275 9.42 1.20 10.92
N TYR A 276 10.24 0.33 10.33
CA TYR A 276 10.72 -0.86 11.00
C TYR A 276 11.50 -0.54 12.29
N ALA A 277 12.44 0.41 12.23
CA ALA A 277 13.21 0.80 13.40
C ALA A 277 12.33 1.33 14.55
N ALA A 278 11.30 2.12 14.23
CA ALA A 278 10.35 2.64 15.20
C ALA A 278 9.54 1.52 15.86
N ILE A 279 8.98 0.60 15.08
CA ILE A 279 8.21 -0.54 15.61
C ILE A 279 9.11 -1.50 16.39
N LYS A 280 10.32 -1.79 15.91
CA LYS A 280 11.30 -2.60 16.62
C LYS A 280 11.59 -2.02 18.01
N ASN A 281 11.82 -0.72 18.11
CA ASN A 281 12.06 -0.05 19.39
C ASN A 281 10.85 -0.18 20.33
N LYS A 282 9.63 0.05 19.84
CA LYS A 282 8.40 -0.13 20.63
C LYS A 282 8.27 -1.57 21.13
N LEU A 283 8.41 -2.55 20.25
CA LEU A 283 8.26 -3.96 20.60
C LEU A 283 9.38 -4.48 21.52
N LYS A 284 10.60 -3.93 21.44
CA LYS A 284 11.75 -4.34 22.26
C LYS A 284 11.46 -4.23 23.75
N ASP A 285 10.68 -3.26 24.16
CA ASP A 285 10.38 -2.99 25.57
C ASP A 285 9.27 -3.92 26.11
N ILE A 286 8.51 -4.55 25.25
CA ILE A 286 7.47 -5.53 25.61
C ILE A 286 8.15 -6.89 25.85
N LYS A 287 8.16 -7.40 27.08
CA LYS A 287 8.86 -8.63 27.46
C LYS A 287 7.94 -9.85 27.52
N SER A 288 6.65 -9.68 27.76
CA SER A 288 5.71 -10.79 27.86
C SER A 288 5.07 -11.15 26.51
N THR A 289 4.71 -12.40 26.33
CA THR A 289 3.99 -12.90 25.15
C THR A 289 2.61 -12.25 25.04
N GLU A 290 1.93 -12.09 26.17
CA GLU A 290 0.60 -11.43 26.25
C GLU A 290 0.67 -9.97 25.81
N GLY A 291 1.71 -9.24 26.21
CA GLY A 291 1.94 -7.86 25.78
C GLY A 291 2.22 -7.74 24.27
N LEU A 292 3.00 -8.67 23.73
CA LEU A 292 3.25 -8.74 22.26
C LEU A 292 1.96 -9.07 21.49
N GLU A 293 1.13 -9.96 22.04
CA GLU A 293 -0.16 -10.31 21.42
C GLU A 293 -1.15 -9.13 21.49
N ALA A 294 -1.18 -8.40 22.61
CA ALA A 294 -1.98 -7.18 22.75
C ALA A 294 -1.57 -6.10 21.73
N GLU A 295 -0.26 -5.95 21.47
CA GLU A 295 0.22 -5.02 20.45
C GLU A 295 -0.16 -5.49 19.03
N ALA A 296 -0.10 -6.80 18.75
CA ALA A 296 -0.56 -7.36 17.48
C ALA A 296 -2.07 -7.15 17.26
N GLU A 297 -2.88 -7.34 18.30
CA GLU A 297 -4.32 -7.04 18.30
C GLU A 297 -4.59 -5.55 18.06
N SER A 298 -3.83 -4.67 18.74
CA SER A 298 -3.90 -3.23 18.51
C SER A 298 -3.61 -2.88 17.05
N MET A 299 -2.54 -3.42 16.46
CA MET A 299 -2.25 -3.21 15.04
C MET A 299 -3.40 -3.68 14.15
N ARG A 300 -4.03 -4.83 14.46
CA ARG A 300 -5.19 -5.34 13.72
C ARG A 300 -6.37 -4.40 13.81
N SER A 301 -6.75 -3.98 15.01
CA SER A 301 -7.88 -3.07 15.25
C SER A 301 -7.67 -1.74 14.51
N PHE A 302 -6.51 -1.12 14.65
CA PHE A 302 -6.19 0.12 13.92
C PHE A 302 -6.09 -0.08 12.40
N GLY A 303 -5.68 -1.25 11.93
CA GLY A 303 -5.69 -1.62 10.52
C GLY A 303 -7.11 -1.69 9.94
N GLU A 304 -8.07 -2.17 10.72
CA GLU A 304 -9.49 -2.18 10.36
C GLU A 304 -10.04 -0.75 10.26
N LEU A 305 -9.72 0.12 11.22
CA LEU A 305 -10.07 1.53 11.16
C LEU A 305 -9.45 2.23 9.94
N TYR A 306 -8.17 1.98 9.69
CA TYR A 306 -7.45 2.56 8.55
C TYR A 306 -8.05 2.16 7.20
N SER A 307 -8.57 0.94 7.10
CA SER A 307 -9.23 0.48 5.87
C SER A 307 -10.44 1.33 5.49
N LYS A 308 -11.17 1.87 6.47
CA LYS A 308 -12.30 2.79 6.25
C LYS A 308 -11.86 4.14 5.67
N PHE A 309 -10.64 4.59 5.98
CA PHE A 309 -10.09 5.82 5.36
C PHE A 309 -9.73 5.63 3.89
N LEU A 310 -9.31 4.41 3.53
CA LEU A 310 -9.01 4.04 2.15
C LEU A 310 -10.29 3.73 1.35
N GLN A 311 -11.26 3.11 2.01
CA GLN A 311 -12.52 2.64 1.45
C GLN A 311 -13.69 3.10 2.35
N PRO A 312 -14.12 4.37 2.23
CA PRO A 312 -15.18 4.94 3.07
C PRO A 312 -16.52 4.21 3.01
N ASP A 313 -16.79 3.50 1.93
CA ASP A 313 -17.97 2.63 1.75
C ASP A 313 -18.08 1.52 2.82
N GLN A 314 -16.97 1.16 3.48
CA GLN A 314 -16.95 0.23 4.61
C GLN A 314 -17.43 0.86 5.93
N GLU A 315 -17.64 2.18 5.99
CA GLU A 315 -18.17 2.84 7.18
C GLU A 315 -19.71 2.76 7.19
N GLU A 316 -20.26 2.27 8.31
CA GLU A 316 -21.70 2.01 8.44
C GLU A 316 -22.50 3.29 8.63
N THR A 317 -22.00 4.24 9.43
CA THR A 317 -22.68 5.51 9.69
C THR A 317 -22.56 6.43 8.50
N ALA A 318 -23.68 6.72 7.83
CA ALA A 318 -23.72 7.47 6.57
C ALA A 318 -23.10 8.87 6.65
N SER A 319 -23.31 9.61 7.76
CA SER A 319 -22.72 10.94 7.94
C SER A 319 -21.19 10.90 8.11
N VAL A 320 -20.68 9.92 8.86
CA VAL A 320 -19.23 9.69 9.01
C VAL A 320 -18.60 9.24 7.69
N ARG A 321 -19.27 8.34 6.96
CA ARG A 321 -18.85 7.90 5.62
C ARG A 321 -18.68 9.09 4.69
N TYR A 322 -19.67 9.97 4.63
CA TYR A 322 -19.62 11.18 3.83
C TYR A 322 -18.43 12.09 4.17
N CYS A 323 -18.13 12.27 5.46
CA CYS A 323 -16.95 13.02 5.88
C CYS A 323 -15.64 12.35 5.46
N LEU A 324 -15.55 11.00 5.54
CA LEU A 324 -14.37 10.25 5.09
C LEU A 324 -14.18 10.36 3.58
N GLU A 325 -15.25 10.32 2.79
CA GLU A 325 -15.21 10.55 1.34
C GLU A 325 -14.61 11.92 1.02
N ASN A 326 -15.04 12.97 1.73
CA ASN A 326 -14.52 14.33 1.56
C ASN A 326 -13.02 14.41 1.90
N ILE A 327 -12.58 13.83 3.02
CA ILE A 327 -11.16 13.80 3.43
C ILE A 327 -10.32 13.02 2.41
N LYS A 328 -10.84 11.92 1.89
CA LYS A 328 -10.17 11.12 0.86
C LYS A 328 -10.04 11.91 -0.45
N GLU A 329 -11.11 12.58 -0.89
CA GLU A 329 -11.10 13.41 -2.11
C GLU A 329 -10.12 14.60 -1.99
N LEU A 330 -10.00 15.19 -0.80
CA LEU A 330 -9.01 16.20 -0.48
C LEU A 330 -7.56 15.66 -0.39
N LYS A 331 -7.36 14.35 -0.43
CA LYS A 331 -6.05 13.66 -0.32
C LYS A 331 -5.25 14.03 0.94
N VAL A 332 -5.92 14.27 2.05
CA VAL A 332 -5.30 14.74 3.31
C VAL A 332 -4.80 13.56 4.16
N THR A 333 -3.96 12.71 3.58
CA THR A 333 -3.40 11.54 4.29
C THR A 333 -2.57 11.91 5.52
N THR A 334 -2.05 13.14 5.57
CA THR A 334 -1.34 13.68 6.73
C THR A 334 -2.20 13.78 7.99
N SER A 335 -3.54 13.80 7.87
CA SER A 335 -4.47 13.78 9.01
C SER A 335 -4.68 12.37 9.60
N TYR A 336 -4.31 11.30 8.90
CA TYR A 336 -4.61 9.92 9.28
C TYR A 336 -4.12 9.52 10.68
N PRO A 337 -2.93 9.95 11.17
CA PRO A 337 -2.56 9.70 12.56
C PRO A 337 -3.58 10.24 13.57
N LEU A 338 -4.11 11.44 13.34
CA LEU A 338 -5.16 12.03 14.19
C LEU A 338 -6.52 11.33 14.00
N LEU A 339 -6.87 10.95 12.76
CA LEU A 339 -8.08 10.18 12.49
C LEU A 339 -8.07 8.85 13.23
N LEU A 340 -6.93 8.14 13.29
CA LEU A 340 -6.81 6.90 14.06
C LEU A 340 -7.17 7.13 15.52
N ARG A 341 -6.74 8.25 16.15
CA ARG A 341 -7.10 8.58 17.54
C ARG A 341 -8.58 8.90 17.71
N LEU A 342 -9.17 9.64 16.76
CA LEU A 342 -10.60 9.96 16.78
C LEU A 342 -11.47 8.70 16.64
N PHE A 343 -11.12 7.80 15.73
CA PHE A 343 -11.87 6.56 15.54
C PHE A 343 -11.66 5.56 16.68
N ASP A 344 -10.49 5.53 17.30
CA ASP A 344 -10.22 4.76 18.50
C ASP A 344 -11.07 5.26 19.69
N ALA A 345 -11.16 6.58 19.87
CA ALA A 345 -12.04 7.19 20.89
C ALA A 345 -13.52 6.87 20.63
N ARG A 346 -13.95 6.82 19.36
CA ARG A 346 -15.30 6.37 19.00
C ARG A 346 -15.52 4.89 19.36
N GLN A 347 -14.57 4.03 19.01
CA GLN A 347 -14.66 2.60 19.29
C GLN A 347 -14.67 2.30 20.78
N SER A 348 -14.01 3.13 21.57
CA SER A 348 -13.98 3.07 23.05
C SER A 348 -15.15 3.81 23.71
N GLU A 349 -16.16 4.23 22.95
CA GLU A 349 -17.36 4.94 23.43
C GLU A 349 -17.08 6.31 24.09
N HIS A 350 -15.88 6.88 23.90
CA HIS A 350 -15.52 8.21 24.38
C HIS A 350 -15.91 9.34 23.43
N LEU A 351 -16.31 9.01 22.19
CA LEU A 351 -16.69 9.95 21.16
C LEU A 351 -17.93 9.45 20.40
N SER A 352 -19.01 10.23 20.38
CA SER A 352 -20.22 9.90 19.62
C SER A 352 -20.01 10.08 18.10
N ASP A 353 -20.86 9.42 17.28
CA ASP A 353 -20.86 9.60 15.83
C ASP A 353 -21.07 11.06 15.41
N VAL A 354 -21.97 11.77 16.09
CA VAL A 354 -22.26 13.19 15.85
C VAL A 354 -21.03 14.05 16.15
N ASP A 355 -20.30 13.75 17.21
CA ASP A 355 -19.12 14.53 17.58
C ASP A 355 -17.92 14.17 16.71
N LEU A 356 -17.81 12.91 16.27
CA LEU A 356 -16.83 12.52 15.26
C LEU A 356 -17.07 13.25 13.94
N GLU A 357 -18.32 13.33 13.46
CA GLU A 357 -18.71 14.09 12.26
C GLU A 357 -18.24 15.54 12.37
N LYS A 358 -18.49 16.20 13.52
CA LYS A 358 -18.04 17.58 13.77
C LYS A 358 -16.52 17.71 13.75
N CYS A 359 -15.79 16.75 14.34
CA CYS A 359 -14.32 16.74 14.29
C CYS A 359 -13.79 16.58 12.85
N LEU A 360 -14.38 15.68 12.06
CA LEU A 360 -14.01 15.49 10.66
C LEU A 360 -14.32 16.75 9.82
N GLY A 361 -15.46 17.38 10.07
CA GLY A 361 -15.84 18.67 9.45
C GLY A 361 -14.88 19.81 9.78
N LEU A 362 -14.36 19.88 11.02
CA LEU A 362 -13.32 20.83 11.40
C LEU A 362 -11.99 20.59 10.67
N ILE A 363 -11.60 19.33 10.48
CA ILE A 363 -10.40 18.98 9.71
C ILE A 363 -10.59 19.39 8.24
N GLU A 364 -11.75 19.08 7.65
CA GLU A 364 -12.11 19.49 6.28
C GLU A 364 -12.03 21.02 6.16
N SER A 365 -12.68 21.76 7.08
CA SER A 365 -12.67 23.22 7.08
C SER A 365 -11.26 23.80 7.18
N PHE A 366 -10.46 23.29 8.12
CA PHE A 366 -9.07 23.72 8.29
C PHE A 366 -8.27 23.56 7.00
N VAL A 367 -8.42 22.45 6.31
CA VAL A 367 -7.68 22.15 5.07
C VAL A 367 -8.16 23.01 3.91
N VAL A 368 -9.48 23.12 3.73
CA VAL A 368 -10.07 23.89 2.63
C VAL A 368 -9.76 25.38 2.76
N ARG A 369 -9.94 25.98 3.94
CA ARG A 369 -9.62 27.38 4.15
C ARG A 369 -8.14 27.68 3.87
N ARG A 370 -7.25 26.78 4.30
CA ARG A 370 -5.81 26.90 3.99
C ARG A 370 -5.52 26.80 2.51
N ALA A 371 -6.17 25.86 1.81
CA ALA A 371 -6.01 25.68 0.38
C ALA A 371 -6.45 26.93 -0.39
N VAL A 372 -7.62 27.49 -0.05
CA VAL A 372 -8.15 28.73 -0.67
C VAL A 372 -7.23 29.93 -0.41
N CYS A 373 -6.66 30.05 0.79
CA CYS A 373 -5.73 31.12 1.14
C CYS A 373 -4.28 30.88 0.69
N GLY A 374 -4.00 29.78 -0.02
CA GLY A 374 -2.65 29.49 -0.50
C GLY A 374 -1.64 29.18 0.61
N VAL A 375 -2.09 28.71 1.78
CA VAL A 375 -1.20 28.37 2.89
C VAL A 375 -0.45 27.06 2.58
N PRO A 376 0.89 27.04 2.63
CA PRO A 376 1.68 25.85 2.26
C PRO A 376 1.33 24.60 3.08
N THR A 377 1.32 23.44 2.43
CA THR A 377 0.96 22.16 3.05
C THR A 377 2.09 21.48 3.83
N LYS A 378 3.35 21.93 3.67
CA LYS A 378 4.55 21.31 4.28
C LYS A 378 4.47 21.14 5.81
N SER A 379 3.73 22.02 6.50
CA SER A 379 3.56 21.96 7.96
C SER A 379 2.49 20.96 8.42
N LEU A 380 1.60 20.47 7.54
CA LEU A 380 0.43 19.67 7.91
C LEU A 380 0.81 18.37 8.61
N ASN A 381 1.82 17.65 8.10
CA ASN A 381 2.24 16.39 8.70
C ASN A 381 2.64 16.58 10.18
N LYS A 382 3.58 17.49 10.45
CA LYS A 382 4.03 17.80 11.81
C LYS A 382 2.89 18.31 12.69
N LEU A 383 1.99 19.10 12.12
CA LEU A 383 0.85 19.67 12.80
C LEU A 383 -0.11 18.57 13.31
N PHE A 384 -0.50 17.64 12.44
CA PHE A 384 -1.43 16.56 12.83
C PHE A 384 -0.79 15.56 13.79
N ILE A 385 0.50 15.23 13.62
CA ILE A 385 1.25 14.38 14.56
C ILE A 385 1.27 15.00 15.97
N GLN A 386 1.55 16.31 16.08
CA GLN A 386 1.57 16.98 17.38
C GLN A 386 0.20 16.98 18.06
N ARG A 387 -0.88 17.07 17.30
CA ARG A 387 -2.24 16.99 17.83
C ARG A 387 -2.58 15.56 18.22
N SER A 388 -2.17 14.58 17.44
CA SER A 388 -2.29 13.17 17.78
C SER A 388 -1.63 12.86 19.13
N LYS A 389 -0.41 13.37 19.36
CA LYS A 389 0.32 13.22 20.63
C LYS A 389 -0.40 13.83 21.83
N LYS A 390 -1.07 14.97 21.63
CA LYS A 390 -1.77 15.73 22.66
C LYS A 390 -3.28 15.42 22.71
N PHE A 391 -3.70 14.31 22.12
CA PHE A 391 -5.10 13.94 22.03
C PHE A 391 -5.72 13.76 23.42
N PRO A 392 -6.83 14.45 23.76
CA PRO A 392 -7.43 14.42 25.10
C PRO A 392 -8.30 13.17 25.28
N HIS A 393 -8.71 12.91 26.52
CA HIS A 393 -9.68 11.85 26.84
C HIS A 393 -11.14 12.29 26.66
N THR A 394 -11.42 13.59 26.77
CA THR A 394 -12.76 14.19 26.68
C THR A 394 -12.71 15.49 25.90
N ASP A 395 -13.88 16.07 25.60
CA ASP A 395 -14.03 17.39 24.94
C ASP A 395 -13.33 17.52 23.58
N HIS A 396 -13.31 16.44 22.81
CA HIS A 396 -12.57 16.29 21.57
C HIS A 396 -12.83 17.43 20.58
N ILE A 397 -14.09 17.87 20.41
CA ILE A 397 -14.47 18.92 19.45
C ILE A 397 -13.85 20.27 19.85
N GLN A 398 -14.06 20.68 21.11
CA GLN A 398 -13.57 21.98 21.60
C GLN A 398 -12.05 21.99 21.61
N TRP A 399 -11.44 20.90 22.05
CA TRP A 399 -9.99 20.75 22.04
C TRP A 399 -9.44 20.83 20.60
N LEU A 400 -10.04 20.11 19.65
CA LEU A 400 -9.59 20.13 18.25
C LEU A 400 -9.72 21.53 17.67
N HIS A 401 -10.86 22.18 17.86
CA HIS A 401 -11.09 23.53 17.34
C HIS A 401 -10.09 24.53 17.93
N ARG A 402 -9.90 24.57 19.24
CA ARG A 402 -8.91 25.42 19.91
C ARG A 402 -7.48 25.12 19.42
N SER A 403 -7.11 23.85 19.33
CA SER A 403 -5.77 23.46 18.93
C SER A 403 -5.45 23.80 17.47
N LEU A 404 -6.43 23.74 16.56
CA LEU A 404 -6.28 24.20 15.17
C LEU A 404 -6.23 25.71 15.08
N SER A 405 -7.05 26.43 15.86
CA SER A 405 -7.13 27.90 15.89
C SER A 405 -5.86 28.55 16.45
N ALA A 406 -5.15 27.88 17.36
CA ALA A 406 -3.90 28.39 17.95
C ALA A 406 -2.70 28.40 16.99
N GLY A 407 -2.84 27.91 15.77
CA GLY A 407 -1.77 27.90 14.78
C GLY A 407 -1.45 29.29 14.24
N SER A 408 -0.17 29.56 13.96
CA SER A 408 0.30 30.81 13.38
C SER A 408 1.18 30.57 12.14
N GLY A 409 1.43 31.61 11.34
CA GLY A 409 2.26 31.50 10.13
C GLY A 409 1.78 30.40 9.18
N ASN A 410 2.66 29.46 8.82
CA ASN A 410 2.34 28.33 7.95
C ASN A 410 1.49 27.25 8.63
N SER A 411 1.18 27.36 9.91
CA SER A 411 0.28 26.46 10.64
C SER A 411 -1.07 27.08 10.95
N ARG A 412 -1.31 28.32 10.49
CA ARG A 412 -2.53 29.08 10.79
C ARG A 412 -3.80 28.45 10.21
N PHE A 413 -4.89 28.66 10.89
CA PHE A 413 -6.25 28.45 10.40
C PHE A 413 -6.77 29.80 9.91
N PRO A 414 -6.97 30.03 8.60
CA PRO A 414 -7.37 31.33 8.07
C PRO A 414 -8.70 31.81 8.65
N LYS A 415 -8.72 33.04 9.17
CA LYS A 415 -9.92 33.71 9.67
C LYS A 415 -10.86 34.11 8.53
N ASP A 416 -12.09 34.50 8.85
CA ASP A 416 -13.11 34.84 7.86
C ASP A 416 -12.68 35.99 6.93
N SER A 417 -12.00 37.03 7.43
CA SER A 417 -11.52 38.14 6.59
C SER A 417 -10.47 37.70 5.57
N GLU A 418 -9.49 36.89 5.99
CA GLU A 418 -8.47 36.32 5.07
C GLU A 418 -9.10 35.40 4.04
N PHE A 419 -9.99 34.52 4.52
CA PHE A 419 -10.69 33.57 3.66
C PHE A 419 -11.58 34.27 2.64
N ALA A 420 -12.38 35.26 3.06
CA ALA A 420 -13.26 36.02 2.19
C ALA A 420 -12.49 36.73 1.08
N THR A 421 -11.40 37.42 1.45
CA THR A 421 -10.54 38.09 0.47
C THR A 421 -9.96 37.09 -0.52
N ALA A 422 -9.35 36.00 -0.05
CA ALA A 422 -8.73 35.00 -0.92
C ALA A 422 -9.78 34.31 -1.81
N PHE A 423 -10.96 34.00 -1.28
CA PHE A 423 -12.03 33.34 -1.99
C PHE A 423 -12.57 34.17 -3.15
N THR A 424 -12.75 35.48 -2.93
CA THR A 424 -13.37 36.37 -3.92
C THR A 424 -12.38 36.94 -4.94
N THR A 425 -11.09 37.08 -4.59
CA THR A 425 -10.15 37.84 -5.42
C THR A 425 -8.95 37.03 -5.92
N GLN A 426 -8.59 35.91 -5.27
CA GLN A 426 -7.41 35.14 -5.69
C GLN A 426 -7.75 34.10 -6.76
N PRO A 427 -6.81 33.76 -7.68
CA PRO A 427 -6.98 32.71 -8.65
C PRO A 427 -7.06 31.34 -7.94
N GLN A 428 -8.08 30.56 -8.29
CA GLN A 428 -8.38 29.25 -7.67
C GLN A 428 -8.29 28.09 -8.65
N TYR A 429 -8.41 28.34 -9.97
CA TYR A 429 -8.58 27.30 -10.98
C TYR A 429 -7.51 26.20 -10.94
N GLU A 430 -6.25 26.53 -10.80
CA GLU A 430 -5.13 25.59 -10.80
C GLU A 430 -4.94 24.83 -9.47
N ARG A 431 -5.73 25.15 -8.43
CA ARG A 431 -5.62 24.46 -7.15
C ARG A 431 -6.30 23.10 -7.19
N GLU A 432 -5.65 22.07 -6.70
CA GLU A 432 -6.19 20.71 -6.65
C GLU A 432 -7.55 20.62 -5.93
N SER A 433 -7.80 21.51 -4.96
CA SER A 433 -9.05 21.52 -4.18
C SER A 433 -10.22 22.19 -4.90
N THR A 434 -10.03 22.88 -6.01
CA THR A 434 -11.08 23.72 -6.64
C THR A 434 -12.28 22.88 -7.10
N ARG A 435 -12.03 21.74 -7.75
CA ARG A 435 -13.10 20.85 -8.16
C ARG A 435 -13.88 20.31 -6.96
N PHE A 436 -13.17 19.89 -5.91
CA PHE A 436 -13.78 19.45 -4.66
C PHE A 436 -14.70 20.54 -4.07
N ILE A 437 -14.22 21.78 -3.99
CA ILE A 437 -14.98 22.92 -3.44
C ILE A 437 -16.27 23.16 -4.25
N LEU A 438 -16.19 23.16 -5.57
CA LEU A 438 -17.36 23.31 -6.45
C LEU A 438 -18.35 22.14 -6.28
N CYS A 439 -17.86 20.90 -6.16
CA CYS A 439 -18.72 19.75 -5.87
C CYS A 439 -19.38 19.84 -4.49
N ARG A 440 -18.68 20.42 -3.50
CA ARG A 440 -19.26 20.65 -2.16
C ARG A 440 -20.37 21.68 -2.19
N PHE A 441 -20.26 22.74 -3.01
CA PHE A 441 -21.34 23.70 -3.22
C PHE A 441 -22.56 23.03 -3.85
N GLU A 442 -22.36 22.20 -4.88
CA GLU A 442 -23.47 21.49 -5.50
C GLU A 442 -24.20 20.58 -4.50
N LYS A 443 -23.45 19.82 -3.72
CA LYS A 443 -24.00 18.95 -2.66
C LYS A 443 -24.71 19.74 -1.53
N PHE A 444 -24.34 21.00 -1.31
CA PHE A 444 -24.96 21.85 -0.28
C PHE A 444 -26.45 22.13 -0.55
N PHE A 445 -26.87 22.19 -1.80
CA PHE A 445 -28.26 22.43 -2.18
C PHE A 445 -29.22 21.28 -1.87
N LYS A 446 -28.70 20.07 -1.56
CA LYS A 446 -29.47 18.89 -1.11
C LYS A 446 -30.67 18.57 -2.01
N HIS A 447 -30.49 18.53 -3.32
CA HIS A 447 -31.56 18.15 -4.24
C HIS A 447 -32.03 16.73 -4.00
N LYS A 448 -33.32 16.48 -4.21
CA LYS A 448 -33.93 15.14 -4.10
C LYS A 448 -33.40 14.19 -5.20
N GLU A 449 -33.11 14.74 -6.38
CA GLU A 449 -32.51 14.02 -7.48
C GLU A 449 -31.01 14.27 -7.46
N THR A 450 -30.23 13.21 -7.25
CA THR A 450 -28.76 13.30 -7.19
C THR A 450 -28.18 13.43 -8.59
N VAL A 451 -27.34 14.45 -8.78
CA VAL A 451 -26.50 14.59 -9.99
C VAL A 451 -25.20 13.80 -9.79
N ASP A 452 -24.83 13.01 -10.80
CA ASP A 452 -23.52 12.38 -10.81
C ASP A 452 -22.42 13.46 -10.99
N LEU A 453 -21.68 13.73 -9.93
CA LEU A 453 -20.57 14.68 -9.90
C LEU A 453 -19.22 14.06 -10.26
N SER A 454 -19.18 12.81 -10.67
CA SER A 454 -17.91 12.16 -11.09
C SER A 454 -17.43 12.65 -12.45
N THR A 455 -18.34 12.98 -13.36
CA THR A 455 -18.07 13.33 -14.76
C THR A 455 -17.92 14.83 -15.05
N PRO A 456 -18.64 15.79 -14.39
CA PRO A 456 -18.49 17.20 -14.68
C PRO A 456 -17.09 17.74 -14.43
N THR A 457 -16.64 18.62 -15.31
CA THR A 457 -15.35 19.32 -15.24
C THR A 457 -15.54 20.78 -14.91
N ILE A 458 -14.46 21.45 -14.50
CA ILE A 458 -14.50 22.90 -14.23
C ILE A 458 -14.60 23.65 -15.56
N GLU A 459 -15.53 24.59 -15.63
CA GLU A 459 -15.75 25.50 -16.75
C GLU A 459 -15.56 26.95 -16.32
N HIS A 460 -14.98 27.75 -17.20
CA HIS A 460 -14.89 29.20 -17.11
C HIS A 460 -16.03 29.85 -17.86
N ILE A 461 -16.90 30.58 -17.20
CA ILE A 461 -17.97 31.33 -17.90
C ILE A 461 -17.37 32.45 -18.73
N LEU A 462 -16.59 33.36 -18.14
CA LEU A 462 -15.65 34.22 -18.88
C LEU A 462 -14.45 33.36 -19.30
N PRO A 463 -14.23 33.11 -20.59
CA PRO A 463 -13.29 32.10 -21.06
C PRO A 463 -11.83 32.45 -20.78
N GLN A 464 -10.96 31.45 -20.76
CA GLN A 464 -9.50 31.65 -20.55
C GLN A 464 -8.82 32.43 -21.69
N THR A 465 -9.43 32.48 -22.86
CA THR A 465 -8.96 33.29 -24.00
C THR A 465 -10.10 34.14 -24.49
N LEU A 466 -9.94 35.44 -24.45
CA LEU A 466 -10.97 36.37 -24.89
C LEU A 466 -11.10 36.35 -26.42
N SER A 467 -12.33 36.08 -26.92
CA SER A 467 -12.70 36.39 -28.31
C SER A 467 -12.97 37.89 -28.49
N GLN A 468 -13.08 38.32 -29.73
CA GLN A 468 -13.44 39.74 -30.01
C GLN A 468 -14.81 40.09 -29.42
N GLU A 469 -15.79 39.20 -29.50
CA GLU A 469 -17.12 39.38 -28.94
C GLU A 469 -17.10 39.58 -27.41
N TRP A 470 -16.23 38.87 -26.69
CA TRP A 470 -16.03 39.08 -25.26
C TRP A 470 -15.36 40.44 -24.96
N LYS A 471 -14.39 40.88 -25.81
CA LYS A 471 -13.76 42.20 -25.66
C LYS A 471 -14.78 43.29 -25.89
N ASP A 472 -15.63 43.18 -26.90
CA ASP A 472 -16.69 44.15 -27.20
C ASP A 472 -17.74 44.19 -26.09
N ALA A 473 -18.13 43.03 -25.52
CA ALA A 473 -19.08 42.97 -24.41
C ALA A 473 -18.56 43.55 -23.08
N LEU A 474 -17.25 43.41 -22.80
CA LEU A 474 -16.62 43.92 -21.60
C LEU A 474 -16.10 45.38 -21.74
N GLY A 475 -15.97 45.86 -22.96
CA GLY A 475 -15.52 47.24 -23.27
C GLY A 475 -14.05 47.48 -22.90
N SER A 476 -13.76 48.74 -22.52
CA SER A 476 -12.38 49.19 -22.22
C SER A 476 -11.69 48.47 -21.07
N GLU A 477 -12.44 47.85 -20.16
CA GLU A 477 -11.91 47.16 -18.98
C GLU A 477 -11.66 45.63 -19.25
N ALA A 478 -11.89 45.14 -20.48
CA ALA A 478 -11.88 43.72 -20.81
C ALA A 478 -10.62 42.99 -20.33
N GLU A 479 -9.43 43.50 -20.64
CA GLU A 479 -8.17 42.89 -20.26
C GLU A 479 -7.96 42.85 -18.73
N LYS A 480 -8.35 43.92 -18.03
CA LYS A 480 -8.23 44.02 -16.58
C LYS A 480 -9.18 43.03 -15.88
N VAL A 481 -10.46 43.02 -16.30
CA VAL A 481 -11.46 42.08 -15.79
C VAL A 481 -11.00 40.62 -16.01
N HIS A 482 -10.50 40.32 -17.20
CA HIS A 482 -9.99 39.02 -17.52
C HIS A 482 -8.82 38.61 -16.61
N GLN A 483 -7.76 39.46 -16.51
CA GLN A 483 -6.59 39.17 -15.69
C GLN A 483 -6.92 38.95 -14.22
N THR A 484 -7.89 39.70 -13.68
CA THR A 484 -8.21 39.64 -12.24
C THR A 484 -9.24 38.57 -11.86
N LEU A 485 -10.22 38.28 -12.73
CA LEU A 485 -11.39 37.53 -12.34
C LEU A 485 -11.55 36.17 -13.05
N VAL A 486 -10.83 35.91 -14.15
CA VAL A 486 -11.02 34.70 -14.95
C VAL A 486 -10.89 33.40 -14.14
N HIS A 487 -9.97 33.36 -13.18
CA HIS A 487 -9.68 32.18 -12.37
C HIS A 487 -10.28 32.19 -10.96
N THR A 488 -11.14 33.16 -10.64
CA THR A 488 -11.82 33.26 -9.32
C THR A 488 -13.04 32.33 -9.26
N PHE A 489 -13.47 31.94 -8.05
CA PHE A 489 -14.66 31.11 -7.87
C PHE A 489 -15.92 31.73 -8.48
N GLY A 490 -16.03 33.05 -8.51
CA GLY A 490 -17.16 33.74 -9.14
C GLY A 490 -17.35 33.38 -10.60
N ASN A 491 -16.26 33.11 -11.31
CA ASN A 491 -16.27 32.78 -12.74
C ASN A 491 -16.25 31.26 -13.01
N LEU A 492 -15.98 30.42 -12.00
CA LEU A 492 -15.85 28.97 -12.18
C LEU A 492 -17.16 28.23 -11.89
N THR A 493 -17.47 27.22 -12.68
CA THR A 493 -18.60 26.34 -12.44
C THR A 493 -18.29 24.89 -12.83
N LEU A 494 -19.26 23.98 -12.68
CA LEU A 494 -19.17 22.59 -13.11
C LEU A 494 -20.08 22.37 -14.33
N THR A 495 -19.61 21.62 -15.30
CA THR A 495 -20.41 21.24 -16.46
C THR A 495 -19.96 19.92 -17.10
N GLY A 496 -20.90 19.18 -17.67
CA GLY A 496 -20.62 18.07 -18.58
C GLY A 496 -20.47 18.50 -20.05
N TYR A 497 -20.65 19.79 -20.34
CA TYR A 497 -20.66 20.35 -21.72
C TYR A 497 -19.38 21.13 -22.05
N ASN A 498 -18.31 20.98 -21.34
CA ASN A 498 -17.09 21.82 -21.42
C ASN A 498 -16.56 21.95 -22.87
N SER A 499 -16.49 20.84 -23.61
CA SER A 499 -16.05 20.84 -25.02
C SER A 499 -16.95 21.66 -25.96
N LYS A 500 -18.20 21.91 -25.58
CA LYS A 500 -19.16 22.70 -26.37
C LYS A 500 -19.20 24.16 -25.97
N LEU A 501 -18.79 24.49 -24.74
CA LEU A 501 -18.81 25.86 -24.20
C LEU A 501 -17.60 26.67 -24.70
N GLY A 502 -16.38 26.23 -24.45
CA GLY A 502 -15.15 26.87 -24.95
C GLY A 502 -15.14 28.38 -24.82
N ASN A 503 -14.76 29.10 -25.90
CA ASN A 503 -14.69 30.56 -25.95
C ASN A 503 -15.98 31.23 -26.47
N ARG A 504 -17.11 30.53 -26.52
CA ARG A 504 -18.38 31.06 -27.01
C ARG A 504 -18.84 32.29 -26.23
N PRO A 505 -19.60 33.22 -26.86
CA PRO A 505 -20.23 34.34 -26.18
C PRO A 505 -21.15 33.90 -25.05
N PHE A 506 -21.36 34.76 -24.06
CA PHE A 506 -22.14 34.43 -22.86
C PHE A 506 -23.54 33.90 -23.19
N LEU A 507 -24.27 34.49 -24.13
CA LEU A 507 -25.64 34.08 -24.48
C LEU A 507 -25.70 32.64 -25.05
N GLU A 508 -24.68 32.23 -25.82
CA GLU A 508 -24.60 30.86 -26.30
C GLU A 508 -24.24 29.88 -25.17
N LYS A 509 -23.29 30.25 -24.28
CA LYS A 509 -22.99 29.45 -23.09
C LYS A 509 -24.23 29.29 -22.20
N LYS A 510 -24.99 30.38 -21.98
CA LYS A 510 -26.22 30.38 -21.22
C LYS A 510 -27.22 29.36 -21.80
N SER A 511 -27.49 29.40 -23.10
CA SER A 511 -28.43 28.48 -23.76
C SER A 511 -28.01 27.00 -23.58
N LEU A 512 -26.72 26.70 -23.65
CA LEU A 512 -26.20 25.33 -23.38
C LEU A 512 -26.38 24.93 -21.92
N LEU A 513 -26.24 25.87 -20.98
CA LEU A 513 -26.38 25.64 -19.54
C LEU A 513 -27.83 25.53 -19.09
N GLU A 514 -28.84 26.00 -19.87
CA GLU A 514 -30.27 25.89 -19.55
C GLU A 514 -30.73 24.44 -19.38
N ASN A 515 -30.06 23.50 -20.06
CA ASN A 515 -30.36 22.06 -19.98
C ASN A 515 -29.54 21.34 -18.88
N THR A 516 -28.82 22.07 -18.03
CA THR A 516 -28.01 21.45 -16.96
C THR A 516 -28.86 21.12 -15.73
N HIS A 517 -28.55 20.00 -15.08
CA HIS A 517 -29.11 19.64 -13.77
C HIS A 517 -28.24 20.14 -12.60
N ILE A 518 -27.13 20.82 -12.89
CA ILE A 518 -26.18 21.36 -11.89
C ILE A 518 -26.73 22.69 -11.36
N GLU A 519 -27.03 22.76 -10.07
CA GLU A 519 -27.62 23.93 -9.42
C GLU A 519 -26.72 25.15 -9.44
N LEU A 520 -25.41 24.95 -9.36
CA LEU A 520 -24.41 26.04 -9.50
C LEU A 520 -24.59 26.88 -10.76
N ASN A 521 -25.24 26.32 -11.80
CA ASN A 521 -25.46 27.01 -13.07
C ASN A 521 -26.78 27.80 -13.09
N ARG A 522 -27.72 27.53 -12.16
CA ARG A 522 -29.04 28.17 -12.13
C ARG A 522 -28.99 29.68 -12.01
N TRP A 523 -28.07 30.18 -11.17
CA TRP A 523 -27.87 31.61 -11.02
C TRP A 523 -27.27 32.26 -12.28
N ILE A 524 -26.37 31.55 -12.97
CA ILE A 524 -25.71 32.02 -14.19
C ILE A 524 -26.71 32.22 -15.31
N ILE A 525 -27.63 31.29 -15.52
CA ILE A 525 -28.63 31.35 -16.60
C ILE A 525 -29.67 32.44 -16.40
N GLN A 526 -29.82 33.02 -15.21
CA GLN A 526 -30.71 34.14 -14.95
C GLN A 526 -30.13 35.50 -15.40
N LYS A 527 -28.83 35.56 -15.67
CA LYS A 527 -28.18 36.83 -16.04
C LYS A 527 -28.35 37.15 -17.54
N SER A 528 -28.38 38.43 -17.87
CA SER A 528 -28.44 38.93 -19.25
C SER A 528 -27.06 39.16 -19.87
N GLY A 529 -26.02 39.28 -19.06
CA GLY A 529 -24.62 39.47 -19.42
C GLY A 529 -23.70 38.83 -18.41
N TRP A 530 -22.40 38.81 -18.69
CA TRP A 530 -21.39 38.28 -17.80
C TRP A 530 -20.13 39.14 -17.83
N GLY A 531 -19.86 39.77 -16.72
CA GLY A 531 -18.71 40.68 -16.55
C GLY A 531 -18.30 40.78 -15.08
N ALA A 532 -17.55 41.81 -14.71
CA ALA A 532 -17.06 41.99 -13.35
C ALA A 532 -18.20 42.01 -12.31
N PRO A 533 -19.33 42.73 -12.52
CA PRO A 533 -20.39 42.80 -11.53
C PRO A 533 -20.99 41.41 -11.22
N GLU A 534 -21.27 40.61 -12.26
CA GLU A 534 -21.87 39.29 -12.09
C GLU A 534 -20.90 38.30 -11.44
N ILE A 535 -19.61 38.34 -11.81
CA ILE A 535 -18.57 37.50 -11.23
C ILE A 535 -18.39 37.83 -9.74
N GLU A 536 -18.30 39.11 -9.38
CA GLU A 536 -18.13 39.54 -8.00
C GLU A 536 -19.37 39.24 -7.13
N GLU A 537 -20.57 39.48 -7.68
CA GLU A 537 -21.83 39.15 -6.99
C GLU A 537 -21.91 37.66 -6.71
N ARG A 538 -21.62 36.81 -7.72
CA ARG A 538 -21.62 35.37 -7.57
C ARG A 538 -20.57 34.91 -6.58
N ALA A 539 -19.38 35.48 -6.59
CA ALA A 539 -18.33 35.14 -5.61
C ALA A 539 -18.79 35.38 -4.17
N LYS A 540 -19.56 36.46 -3.90
CA LYS A 540 -20.13 36.73 -2.57
C LYS A 540 -21.17 35.70 -2.18
N ILE A 541 -22.08 35.31 -3.09
CA ILE A 541 -23.07 34.26 -2.85
C ILE A 541 -22.41 32.94 -2.53
N LEU A 542 -21.40 32.55 -3.30
CA LEU A 542 -20.64 31.32 -3.06
C LEU A 542 -19.86 31.36 -1.75
N LEU A 543 -19.34 32.54 -1.35
CA LEU A 543 -18.67 32.74 -0.06
C LEU A 543 -19.62 32.53 1.12
N GLU A 544 -20.87 32.99 1.03
CA GLU A 544 -21.89 32.74 2.07
C GLU A 544 -22.15 31.22 2.24
N ILE A 545 -22.20 30.47 1.14
CA ILE A 545 -22.31 29.03 1.19
C ILE A 545 -21.05 28.41 1.78
N ALA A 546 -19.87 28.87 1.36
CA ALA A 546 -18.58 28.39 1.87
C ALA A 546 -18.47 28.55 3.39
N ASN A 547 -18.88 29.69 3.95
CA ASN A 547 -18.88 29.94 5.39
C ASN A 547 -19.88 29.08 6.17
N LYS A 548 -20.96 28.61 5.55
CA LYS A 548 -21.87 27.64 6.16
C LYS A 548 -21.31 26.23 6.17
N ILE A 549 -20.53 25.85 5.16
CA ILE A 549 -19.91 24.53 5.04
C ILE A 549 -18.65 24.43 5.90
N TRP A 550 -17.76 25.44 5.80
CA TRP A 550 -16.43 25.43 6.43
C TRP A 550 -16.34 26.48 7.54
N LEU A 551 -16.44 26.01 8.77
CA LEU A 551 -16.43 26.86 9.97
C LEU A 551 -15.12 27.64 10.10
N ALA A 552 -15.21 28.86 10.64
CA ALA A 552 -14.06 29.68 10.99
C ALA A 552 -13.27 29.13 12.20
N PRO A 553 -11.98 29.52 12.36
CA PRO A 553 -11.28 29.30 13.62
C PRO A 553 -11.99 30.07 14.76
N LEU A 554 -11.76 29.60 15.99
CA LEU A 554 -12.17 30.36 17.18
C LEU A 554 -11.34 31.64 17.26
N ASP A 555 -11.97 32.71 17.68
CA ASP A 555 -11.23 33.94 18.04
C ASP A 555 -10.30 33.61 19.21
N THR A 556 -9.03 33.84 19.01
CA THR A 556 -8.03 33.78 20.08
C THR A 556 -8.23 35.00 20.96
N ILE A 557 -8.76 34.77 22.18
CA ILE A 557 -8.80 35.78 23.25
C ILE A 557 -7.38 36.19 23.59
#